data_83684c8f874b068c8e7fd6921a3d7e20
#
_entry.id   83684c8f874b068c8e7fd6921a3d7e20
#
_cell.length_a   1.000
_cell.length_b   1.000
_cell.length_c   1.000
_cell.angle_alpha   90.00
_cell.angle_beta   90.00
_cell.angle_gamma   90.00
#
_symmetry.space_group_name_H-M   'P 1'
#
loop_
_entity.id
_entity.type
_entity.pdbx_description
1 polymer ?
#
loop_
_entity_poly.entity_id
_entity_poly.type
_entity_poly.pdbx_seq_one_letter_code
_entity_poly.pdbx_strand_id
1 'polypeptide(L)'
;MRFLTDENFNGSILRGLIRRLPELDIVRVQDVGLIHADDSTILEWAANEERILLTHDVATITLYAYERINKGLSIPGVVEVIATAPIGQVIDDLYLFVSCSNPGEYEGQILFIPFS
;
A
#
# COMPACT_ATOMS: atom_id res chain seq x y z
N MET A 1 -1.01 9.27 8.09
CA MET A 1 -0.48 8.58 6.88
C MET A 1 -1.59 8.42 5.87
N ARG A 2 -1.24 8.41 4.60
CA ARG A 2 -2.18 8.32 3.48
C ARG A 2 -1.87 7.06 2.69
N PHE A 3 -2.91 6.38 2.18
CA PHE A 3 -2.76 5.08 1.54
C PHE A 3 -3.47 5.03 0.19
N LEU A 4 -2.98 4.13 -0.67
CA LEU A 4 -3.58 3.77 -1.95
C LEU A 4 -3.64 2.25 -2.01
N THR A 5 -4.79 1.68 -2.36
CA THR A 5 -4.88 0.24 -2.59
C THR A 5 -4.86 -0.07 -4.08
N ASP A 6 -4.17 -1.14 -4.44
CA ASP A 6 -4.13 -1.65 -5.80
C ASP A 6 -5.51 -2.12 -6.25
N GLU A 7 -5.72 -2.21 -7.57
CA GLU A 7 -7.00 -2.57 -8.18
C GLU A 7 -7.57 -3.89 -7.67
N ASN A 8 -6.71 -4.88 -7.45
CA ASN A 8 -7.10 -6.22 -7.02
C ASN A 8 -6.95 -6.45 -5.52
N PHE A 9 -6.80 -5.38 -4.75
CA PHE A 9 -6.65 -5.52 -3.30
C PHE A 9 -7.91 -6.09 -2.67
N ASN A 10 -7.74 -7.01 -1.71
CA ASN A 10 -8.85 -7.72 -1.08
C ASN A 10 -9.82 -6.75 -0.39
N GLY A 11 -11.06 -6.73 -0.87
CA GLY A 11 -12.09 -5.83 -0.35
C GLY A 11 -12.46 -6.11 1.10
N SER A 12 -12.38 -7.36 1.56
CA SER A 12 -12.67 -7.70 2.95
C SER A 12 -11.63 -7.13 3.90
N ILE A 13 -10.36 -7.14 3.49
CA ILE A 13 -9.28 -6.51 4.25
C ILE A 13 -9.51 -4.99 4.32
N LEU A 14 -9.78 -4.37 3.19
CA LEU A 14 -10.03 -2.93 3.12
C LEU A 14 -11.20 -2.51 4.00
N ARG A 15 -12.33 -3.20 3.90
CA ARG A 15 -13.51 -2.90 4.71
C ARG A 15 -13.25 -3.09 6.20
N GLY A 16 -12.54 -4.16 6.56
CA GLY A 16 -12.18 -4.43 7.95
C GLY A 16 -11.27 -3.36 8.53
N LEU A 17 -10.31 -2.90 7.74
CA LEU A 17 -9.41 -1.83 8.17
C LEU A 17 -10.14 -0.51 8.36
N ILE A 18 -10.99 -0.12 7.41
CA ILE A 18 -11.77 1.12 7.48
C ILE A 18 -12.75 1.07 8.67
N ARG A 19 -13.31 -0.10 8.96
CA ARG A 19 -14.21 -0.26 10.11
C ARG A 19 -13.49 0.02 11.43
N ARG A 20 -12.23 -0.37 11.54
CA ARG A 20 -11.42 -0.12 12.74
C ARG A 20 -10.84 1.29 12.78
N LEU A 21 -10.59 1.88 11.60
CA LEU A 21 -9.99 3.21 11.44
C LEU A 21 -10.85 4.05 10.48
N PRO A 22 -12.03 4.52 10.90
CA PRO A 22 -12.97 5.20 9.99
C PRO A 22 -12.43 6.49 9.37
N GLU A 23 -11.43 7.11 9.99
CA GLU A 23 -10.86 8.37 9.50
C GLU A 23 -9.59 8.17 8.69
N LEU A 24 -9.22 6.93 8.40
CA LEU A 24 -8.03 6.64 7.60
C LEU A 24 -8.15 7.20 6.19
N ASP A 25 -7.14 7.94 5.77
CA ASP A 25 -7.09 8.46 4.39
C ASP A 25 -6.58 7.36 3.47
N ILE A 26 -7.50 6.65 2.87
CA ILE A 26 -7.22 5.53 1.98
C ILE A 26 -8.12 5.61 0.76
N VAL A 27 -7.53 5.50 -0.43
CA VAL A 27 -8.27 5.51 -1.70
C VAL A 27 -7.87 4.30 -2.52
N ARG A 28 -8.74 3.90 -3.43
CA ARG A 28 -8.49 2.77 -4.33
C ARG A 28 -8.07 3.29 -5.70
N VAL A 29 -7.18 2.56 -6.36
CA VAL A 29 -6.74 2.85 -7.73
C VAL A 29 -7.94 3.09 -8.66
N GLN A 30 -8.97 2.24 -8.59
CA GLN A 30 -10.14 2.36 -9.44
C GLN A 30 -10.99 3.59 -9.15
N ASP A 31 -10.86 4.22 -7.98
CA ASP A 31 -11.65 5.39 -7.62
C ASP A 31 -10.95 6.71 -7.95
N VAL A 32 -9.66 6.66 -8.33
CA VAL A 32 -8.88 7.86 -8.63
C VAL A 32 -8.44 7.93 -10.09
N GLY A 33 -9.12 7.18 -10.96
CA GLY A 33 -8.86 7.24 -12.40
C GLY A 33 -7.65 6.43 -12.86
N LEU A 34 -7.18 5.48 -12.05
CA LEU A 34 -5.99 4.68 -12.35
C LEU A 34 -6.33 3.22 -12.70
N ILE A 35 -7.61 2.92 -12.95
CA ILE A 35 -8.00 1.57 -13.34
C ILE A 35 -7.25 1.17 -14.62
N HIS A 36 -6.67 -0.03 -14.62
CA HIS A 36 -5.84 -0.56 -15.71
C HIS A 36 -4.55 0.22 -16.00
N ALA A 37 -4.18 1.19 -15.13
CA ALA A 37 -2.89 1.85 -15.25
C ALA A 37 -1.76 0.86 -14.98
N ASP A 38 -0.60 1.07 -15.61
CA ASP A 38 0.57 0.23 -15.34
C ASP A 38 1.20 0.57 -13.98
N ASP A 39 2.07 -0.32 -13.50
CA ASP A 39 2.66 -0.20 -12.17
C ASP A 39 3.52 1.05 -12.02
N SER A 40 4.23 1.45 -13.07
CA SER A 40 5.02 2.69 -13.06
C SER A 40 4.14 3.91 -12.83
N THR A 41 3.00 3.98 -13.51
CA THR A 41 2.05 5.08 -13.38
C THR A 41 1.45 5.12 -11.97
N ILE A 42 1.09 3.96 -11.44
CA ILE A 42 0.53 3.85 -10.08
C ILE A 42 1.54 4.33 -9.04
N LEU A 43 2.80 3.90 -9.14
CA LEU A 43 3.85 4.30 -8.21
C LEU A 43 4.17 5.80 -8.30
N GLU A 44 4.18 6.36 -9.51
CA GLU A 44 4.39 7.79 -9.68
C GLU A 44 3.26 8.61 -9.06
N TRP A 45 2.02 8.18 -9.28
CA TRP A 45 0.86 8.84 -8.69
C TRP A 45 0.90 8.77 -7.16
N ALA A 46 1.23 7.58 -6.63
CA ALA A 46 1.37 7.40 -5.18
C ALA A 46 2.44 8.33 -4.60
N ALA A 47 3.58 8.45 -5.28
CA ALA A 47 4.65 9.34 -4.85
C ALA A 47 4.20 10.81 -4.85
N ASN A 48 3.52 11.25 -5.90
CA ASN A 48 3.05 12.63 -6.02
C ASN A 48 2.00 12.97 -4.98
N GLU A 49 1.19 11.99 -4.57
CA GLU A 49 0.14 12.16 -3.55
C GLU A 49 0.63 11.81 -2.15
N GLU A 50 1.87 11.39 -2.01
CA GLU A 50 2.47 10.95 -0.74
C GLU A 50 1.65 9.84 -0.07
N ARG A 51 1.25 8.84 -0.86
CA ARG A 51 0.46 7.69 -0.40
C ARG A 51 1.29 6.42 -0.40
N ILE A 52 1.16 5.64 0.69
CA ILE A 52 1.75 4.31 0.77
C ILE A 52 0.86 3.35 -0.03
N LEU A 53 1.45 2.58 -0.92
CA LEU A 53 0.73 1.59 -1.73
C LEU A 53 0.57 0.28 -0.97
N LEU A 54 -0.66 -0.20 -0.87
CA LEU A 54 -0.98 -1.54 -0.35
C LEU A 54 -1.30 -2.44 -1.53
N THR A 55 -0.59 -3.54 -1.66
CA THR A 55 -0.74 -4.44 -2.83
C THR A 55 -0.51 -5.89 -2.44
N HIS A 56 -1.10 -6.81 -3.20
CA HIS A 56 -0.78 -8.24 -3.13
C HIS A 56 0.27 -8.65 -4.15
N ASP A 57 0.66 -7.76 -5.05
CA ASP A 57 1.63 -8.05 -6.11
C ASP A 57 3.05 -7.96 -5.56
N VAL A 58 3.65 -9.13 -5.30
CA VAL A 58 5.01 -9.21 -4.72
C VAL A 58 6.10 -9.26 -5.81
N ALA A 59 5.74 -9.28 -7.08
CA ALA A 59 6.71 -9.43 -8.17
C ALA A 59 6.90 -8.12 -8.93
N THR A 60 5.87 -7.67 -9.63
CA THR A 60 5.98 -6.56 -10.58
C THR A 60 6.09 -5.22 -9.90
N ILE A 61 5.24 -4.94 -8.92
CA ILE A 61 5.27 -3.67 -8.17
C ILE A 61 6.61 -3.50 -7.46
N THR A 62 7.11 -4.56 -6.83
CA THR A 62 8.40 -4.53 -6.13
C THR A 62 9.54 -4.15 -7.09
N LEU A 63 9.54 -4.73 -8.28
CA LEU A 63 10.54 -4.43 -9.29
C LEU A 63 10.53 -2.94 -9.67
N TYR A 64 9.37 -2.39 -9.99
CA TYR A 64 9.25 -0.98 -10.35
C TYR A 64 9.54 -0.05 -9.19
N ALA A 65 9.22 -0.44 -7.96
CA ALA A 65 9.56 0.34 -6.78
C ALA A 65 11.08 0.45 -6.62
N TYR A 66 11.82 -0.65 -6.78
CA TYR A 66 13.28 -0.63 -6.73
C TYR A 66 13.87 0.19 -7.87
N GLU A 67 13.29 0.14 -9.06
CA GLU A 67 13.74 0.99 -10.18
C GLU A 67 13.62 2.48 -9.82
N ARG A 68 12.53 2.89 -9.21
CA ARG A 68 12.37 4.29 -8.79
C ARG A 68 13.43 4.68 -7.76
N ILE A 69 13.67 3.83 -6.76
CA ILE A 69 14.68 4.08 -5.74
C ILE A 69 16.06 4.21 -6.38
N ASN A 70 16.40 3.32 -7.31
CA ASN A 70 17.69 3.34 -8.00
C ASN A 70 17.89 4.58 -8.87
N LYS A 71 16.80 5.17 -9.35
CA LYS A 71 16.85 6.42 -10.14
C LYS A 71 16.81 7.67 -9.26
N GLY A 72 16.82 7.52 -7.95
CA GLY A 72 16.71 8.64 -7.03
C GLY A 72 15.31 9.23 -6.89
N LEU A 73 14.29 8.51 -7.37
CA LEU A 73 12.89 8.93 -7.26
C LEU A 73 12.30 8.40 -5.96
N SER A 74 11.41 9.17 -5.35
CA SER A 74 10.81 8.79 -4.08
C SER A 74 9.72 7.75 -4.25
N ILE A 75 9.55 6.92 -3.22
CA ILE A 75 8.33 6.15 -2.96
C ILE A 75 7.93 6.41 -1.51
N PRO A 76 6.68 6.74 -1.21
CA PRO A 76 6.24 6.94 0.18
C PRO A 76 6.31 5.66 1.01
N GLY A 77 6.30 4.53 0.36
CA GLY A 77 6.37 3.19 0.91
C GLY A 77 5.48 2.25 0.14
N VAL A 78 5.84 0.97 0.14
CA VAL A 78 5.01 -0.10 -0.43
C VAL A 78 4.83 -1.17 0.62
N VAL A 79 3.58 -1.56 0.88
CA VAL A 79 3.26 -2.66 1.79
C VAL A 79 2.75 -3.83 0.96
N GLU A 80 3.53 -4.90 0.95
CA GLU A 80 3.19 -6.16 0.30
C GLU A 80 2.35 -6.99 1.27
N VAL A 81 1.08 -7.16 0.95
CA VAL A 81 0.16 -7.96 1.77
C VAL A 81 0.09 -9.36 1.19
N ILE A 82 0.44 -10.37 1.99
CA ILE A 82 0.47 -11.75 1.53
C ILE A 82 -0.97 -12.23 1.31
N ALA A 83 -1.30 -12.54 0.05
CA ALA A 83 -2.67 -12.83 -0.37
C ALA A 83 -3.26 -14.08 0.30
N THR A 84 -2.42 -15.03 0.69
CA THR A 84 -2.83 -16.29 1.31
C THR A 84 -2.89 -16.23 2.84
N ALA A 85 -2.50 -15.12 3.45
CA ALA A 85 -2.53 -14.99 4.90
C ALA A 85 -3.98 -14.85 5.42
N PRO A 86 -4.26 -15.27 6.65
CA PRO A 86 -5.59 -15.11 7.23
C PRO A 86 -6.00 -13.64 7.28
N ILE A 87 -7.21 -13.35 6.80
CA ILE A 87 -7.70 -11.96 6.69
C ILE A 87 -7.68 -11.23 8.04
N GLY A 88 -8.11 -11.89 9.10
CA GLY A 88 -8.11 -11.30 10.43
C GLY A 88 -6.72 -10.88 10.91
N GLN A 89 -5.72 -11.72 10.66
CA GLN A 89 -4.34 -11.41 11.02
C GLN A 89 -3.82 -10.23 10.22
N VAL A 90 -4.13 -10.18 8.92
CA VAL A 90 -3.72 -9.06 8.05
C VAL A 90 -4.33 -7.75 8.55
N ILE A 91 -5.62 -7.75 8.89
CA ILE A 91 -6.30 -6.55 9.40
C ILE A 91 -5.65 -6.10 10.72
N ASP A 92 -5.37 -7.03 11.63
CA ASP A 92 -4.72 -6.71 12.91
C ASP A 92 -3.35 -6.08 12.69
N ASP A 93 -2.55 -6.66 11.80
CA ASP A 93 -1.20 -6.17 11.51
C ASP A 93 -1.23 -4.82 10.80
N LEU A 94 -2.15 -4.62 9.87
CA LEU A 94 -2.35 -3.30 9.22
C LEU A 94 -2.79 -2.25 10.23
N TYR A 95 -3.68 -2.61 11.13
CA TYR A 95 -4.11 -1.71 12.21
C TYR A 95 -2.92 -1.28 13.07
N LEU A 96 -2.09 -2.23 13.48
CA LEU A 96 -0.88 -1.93 14.24
C LEU A 96 0.09 -1.06 13.45
N PHE A 97 0.30 -1.38 12.18
CA PHE A 97 1.16 -0.61 11.30
C PHE A 97 0.72 0.86 11.24
N VAL A 98 -0.56 1.09 10.97
CA VAL A 98 -1.10 2.46 10.87
C VAL A 98 -1.03 3.18 12.21
N SER A 99 -1.40 2.49 13.30
CA SER A 99 -1.51 3.10 14.63
C SER A 99 -0.16 3.44 15.24
N CYS A 100 0.89 2.68 14.89
CA CYS A 100 2.21 2.80 15.52
C CYS A 100 3.24 3.50 14.64
N SER A 101 2.87 3.92 13.43
CA SER A 101 3.81 4.52 12.47
C SER A 101 3.57 6.02 12.35
N ASN A 102 4.64 6.73 12.00
CA ASN A 102 4.59 8.17 11.77
C ASN A 102 4.65 8.47 10.27
N PRO A 103 4.05 9.58 9.81
CA PRO A 103 4.15 9.98 8.40
C PRO A 103 5.61 10.09 7.96
N GLY A 104 5.92 9.52 6.79
CA GLY A 104 7.27 9.54 6.22
C GLY A 104 8.23 8.49 6.77
N GLU A 105 7.85 7.75 7.81
CA GLU A 105 8.72 6.76 8.45
C GLU A 105 9.18 5.66 7.48
N TYR A 106 8.33 5.29 6.54
CA TYR A 106 8.60 4.18 5.61
C TYR A 106 8.95 4.63 4.21
N GLU A 107 9.27 5.90 4.02
CA GLU A 107 9.70 6.39 2.73
C GLU A 107 10.92 5.60 2.21
N GLY A 108 10.85 5.16 0.96
CA GLY A 108 11.91 4.38 0.34
C GLY A 108 11.94 2.92 0.75
N GLN A 109 10.94 2.44 1.49
CA GLN A 109 10.94 1.07 2.02
C GLN A 109 9.81 0.22 1.45
N ILE A 110 10.06 -1.08 1.37
CA ILE A 110 9.06 -2.09 1.02
C ILE A 110 8.92 -3.01 2.22
N LEU A 111 7.70 -3.15 2.71
CA LEU A 111 7.38 -3.92 3.90
C LEU A 111 6.47 -5.08 3.54
N PHE A 112 6.45 -6.10 4.40
CA PHE A 112 5.59 -7.27 4.20
C PHE A 112 4.65 -7.43 5.40
N ILE A 113 3.37 -7.68 5.12
CA ILE A 113 2.36 -8.01 6.12
C ILE A 113 1.75 -9.35 5.75
N PRO A 114 1.57 -10.30 6.70
CA PRO A 114 1.77 -10.16 8.16
C PRO A 114 3.22 -10.06 8.58
N PHE A 115 3.45 -9.50 9.78
CA PHE A 115 4.79 -9.31 10.33
C PHE A 115 5.47 -10.63 10.75
N SER A 116 4.74 -11.65 10.95
CA SER A 116 5.30 -12.93 11.45
C SER A 116 5.17 -14.06 10.45
#